data_1381f2a4c8b880e930c60bb234261c32
#
_entry.id   1381f2a4c8b880e930c60bb234261c32
#
_cell.length_a   1.000
_cell.length_b   1.000
_cell.length_c   1.000
_cell.angle_alpha   90.00
_cell.angle_beta   90.00
_cell.angle_gamma   90.00
#
_symmetry.space_group_name_H-M   'P 1'
#
loop_
_entity.id
_entity.type
_entity.pdbx_description
1 polymer ?
#
loop_
_entity_poly.entity_id
_entity_poly.type
_entity_poly.pdbx_seq_one_letter_code
_entity_poly.pdbx_strand_id
1 'polypeptide(L)'
;MVGKQLKLLRERAGLSQSEFGRLVRYGSDHISAMERGVRTPRPDFLVKADPILNADGMLIAVIPDVEDAMRRARTRHPEWYRGQAEMEKEAVELHFYATHAVPGLLQTEAHARAVFAKYRPFLSEETIEKRVADRLSRQQVFEHWPAPIVSYVLEEAILDRPLGGPRVHADQLRRLLTVGDRQNVEIQVMPSRMEEHPNLDGAFNLLVPKGHEQVAYLEVQCHPQLIIHREDVREIADRYGIMRAMALTPEKTRALIAEKMGKL
;
A
#
# COMPACT_ATOMS: atom_id res chain seq x y z
N MET A 1 5.21 -23.18 -12.41
CA MET A 1 5.08 -24.43 -13.23
C MET A 1 4.54 -24.09 -14.62
N VAL A 2 3.40 -23.44 -14.77
CA VAL A 2 2.77 -23.09 -16.07
C VAL A 2 3.68 -22.32 -17.04
N GLY A 3 4.52 -21.40 -16.57
CA GLY A 3 5.44 -20.67 -17.45
C GLY A 3 6.48 -21.55 -18.16
N LYS A 4 7.00 -22.56 -17.47
CA LYS A 4 7.92 -23.53 -18.08
C LYS A 4 7.23 -24.42 -19.13
N GLN A 5 5.98 -24.81 -18.88
CA GLN A 5 5.16 -25.55 -19.84
C GLN A 5 4.85 -24.70 -21.07
N LEU A 6 4.47 -23.43 -20.87
CA LEU A 6 4.23 -22.48 -21.95
C LEU A 6 5.46 -22.33 -22.87
N LYS A 7 6.64 -22.15 -22.25
CA LYS A 7 7.91 -22.09 -23.01
C LYS A 7 8.16 -23.35 -23.84
N LEU A 8 8.01 -24.52 -23.23
CA LEU A 8 8.25 -25.81 -23.88
C LEU A 8 7.29 -26.03 -25.06
N LEU A 9 6.00 -25.72 -24.88
CA LEU A 9 5.00 -25.82 -25.95
C LEU A 9 5.28 -24.86 -27.09
N ARG A 10 5.68 -23.61 -26.79
CA ARG A 10 6.06 -22.64 -27.81
C ARG A 10 7.28 -23.10 -28.62
N GLU A 11 8.31 -23.61 -27.95
CA GLU A 11 9.53 -24.11 -28.59
C GLU A 11 9.21 -25.34 -29.44
N ARG A 12 8.34 -26.24 -28.97
CA ARG A 12 7.85 -27.38 -29.73
C ARG A 12 7.06 -26.97 -30.98
N ALA A 13 6.31 -25.88 -30.89
CA ALA A 13 5.60 -25.29 -32.03
C ALA A 13 6.52 -24.51 -33.00
N GLY A 14 7.82 -24.42 -32.72
CA GLY A 14 8.82 -23.73 -33.56
C GLY A 14 8.68 -22.20 -33.56
N LEU A 15 7.97 -21.63 -32.58
CA LEU A 15 7.70 -20.20 -32.53
C LEU A 15 8.72 -19.46 -31.66
N SER A 16 9.18 -18.30 -32.14
CA SER A 16 9.87 -17.32 -31.29
C SER A 16 8.88 -16.63 -30.32
N GLN A 17 9.37 -15.99 -29.25
CA GLN A 17 8.54 -15.21 -28.33
C GLN A 17 7.79 -14.08 -29.04
N SER A 18 8.42 -13.48 -30.05
CA SER A 18 7.82 -12.39 -30.85
C SER A 18 6.72 -12.90 -31.78
N GLU A 19 6.91 -14.03 -32.42
CA GLU A 19 5.90 -14.64 -33.30
C GLU A 19 4.70 -15.11 -32.50
N PHE A 20 4.94 -15.84 -31.42
CA PHE A 20 3.88 -16.26 -30.52
C PHE A 20 3.12 -15.07 -29.91
N GLY A 21 3.85 -14.03 -29.48
CA GLY A 21 3.26 -12.80 -28.95
C GLY A 21 2.30 -12.13 -29.93
N ARG A 22 2.68 -12.06 -31.24
CA ARG A 22 1.80 -11.53 -32.29
C ARG A 22 0.51 -12.36 -32.44
N LEU A 23 0.60 -13.68 -32.41
CA LEU A 23 -0.56 -14.56 -32.55
C LEU A 23 -1.54 -14.42 -31.39
N VAL A 24 -1.06 -14.29 -30.15
CA VAL A 24 -1.89 -14.12 -28.96
C VAL A 24 -2.22 -12.66 -28.64
N ARG A 25 -1.68 -11.68 -29.40
CA ARG A 25 -1.80 -10.22 -29.22
C ARG A 25 -1.17 -9.72 -27.90
N TYR A 26 0.04 -10.21 -27.60
CA TYR A 26 0.86 -9.78 -26.46
C TYR A 26 2.27 -9.41 -26.95
N GLY A 27 2.92 -8.47 -26.25
CA GLY A 27 4.33 -8.15 -26.53
C GLY A 27 5.27 -9.29 -26.14
N SER A 28 6.42 -9.39 -26.83
CA SER A 28 7.46 -10.39 -26.55
C SER A 28 7.94 -10.36 -25.09
N ASP A 29 8.02 -9.16 -24.48
CA ASP A 29 8.41 -9.00 -23.07
C ASP A 29 7.41 -9.62 -22.11
N HIS A 30 6.10 -9.53 -22.42
CA HIS A 30 5.05 -10.19 -21.66
C HIS A 30 5.17 -11.72 -21.76
N ILE A 31 5.42 -12.25 -22.97
CA ILE A 31 5.63 -13.70 -23.16
C ILE A 31 6.83 -14.15 -22.35
N SER A 32 7.97 -13.44 -22.47
CA SER A 32 9.18 -13.72 -21.70
C SER A 32 8.95 -13.70 -20.19
N ALA A 33 8.22 -12.70 -19.68
CA ALA A 33 7.87 -12.61 -18.26
C ALA A 33 7.00 -13.78 -17.77
N MET A 34 6.03 -14.23 -18.59
CA MET A 34 5.20 -15.39 -18.28
C MET A 34 6.01 -16.70 -18.30
N GLU A 35 6.87 -16.90 -19.28
CA GLU A 35 7.73 -18.09 -19.38
C GLU A 35 8.73 -18.22 -18.24
N ARG A 36 9.28 -17.09 -17.77
CA ARG A 36 10.17 -17.05 -16.59
C ARG A 36 9.41 -17.18 -15.24
N GLY A 37 8.08 -17.13 -15.26
CA GLY A 37 7.27 -17.18 -14.04
C GLY A 37 7.22 -15.87 -13.24
N VAL A 38 7.74 -14.78 -13.80
CA VAL A 38 7.66 -13.42 -13.21
C VAL A 38 6.23 -12.89 -13.28
N ARG A 39 5.49 -13.31 -14.31
CA ARG A 39 4.08 -12.94 -14.51
C ARG A 39 3.23 -14.20 -14.68
N THR A 40 2.11 -14.26 -13.97
CA THR A 40 1.13 -15.35 -14.12
C THR A 40 0.30 -15.11 -15.38
N PRO A 41 0.21 -16.10 -16.33
CA PRO A 41 -0.68 -15.99 -17.47
C PRO A 41 -2.14 -15.88 -17.01
N ARG A 42 -2.94 -15.07 -17.70
CA ARG A 42 -4.39 -14.97 -17.42
C ARG A 42 -5.15 -16.13 -18.05
N PRO A 43 -6.34 -16.51 -17.52
CA PRO A 43 -7.17 -17.56 -18.10
C PRO A 43 -7.49 -17.33 -19.59
N ASP A 44 -7.87 -16.12 -19.98
CA ASP A 44 -8.17 -15.75 -21.37
C ASP A 44 -6.97 -15.90 -22.32
N PHE A 45 -5.77 -15.67 -21.81
CA PHE A 45 -4.53 -15.91 -22.54
C PHE A 45 -4.31 -17.42 -22.77
N LEU A 46 -4.51 -18.25 -21.74
CA LEU A 46 -4.32 -19.70 -21.83
C LEU A 46 -5.31 -20.35 -22.81
N VAL A 47 -6.56 -19.90 -22.80
CA VAL A 47 -7.58 -20.32 -23.78
C VAL A 47 -7.15 -19.99 -25.23
N LYS A 48 -6.54 -18.83 -25.46
CA LYS A 48 -6.04 -18.44 -26.78
C LYS A 48 -4.77 -19.18 -27.18
N ALA A 49 -3.88 -19.42 -26.20
CA ALA A 49 -2.59 -20.05 -26.43
C ALA A 49 -2.71 -21.55 -26.75
N ASP A 50 -3.67 -22.24 -26.15
CA ASP A 50 -3.87 -23.69 -26.25
C ASP A 50 -3.92 -24.17 -27.72
N PRO A 51 -4.85 -23.68 -28.57
CA PRO A 51 -4.93 -24.12 -29.96
C PRO A 51 -3.73 -23.66 -30.79
N ILE A 52 -3.15 -22.49 -30.50
CA ILE A 52 -1.99 -21.96 -31.26
C ILE A 52 -0.75 -22.84 -31.03
N LEU A 53 -0.60 -23.37 -29.83
CA LEU A 53 0.54 -24.20 -29.43
C LEU A 53 0.28 -25.70 -29.59
N ASN A 54 -0.86 -26.09 -30.15
CA ASN A 54 -1.31 -27.49 -30.24
C ASN A 54 -1.16 -28.21 -28.89
N ALA A 55 -1.67 -27.56 -27.83
CA ALA A 55 -1.54 -28.08 -26.48
C ALA A 55 -2.64 -29.05 -26.07
N ASP A 56 -3.57 -29.39 -26.96
CA ASP A 56 -4.63 -30.41 -26.80
C ASP A 56 -5.40 -30.28 -25.46
N GLY A 57 -5.71 -29.03 -25.07
CA GLY A 57 -6.42 -28.73 -23.83
C GLY A 57 -5.54 -28.65 -22.57
N MET A 58 -4.23 -28.90 -22.67
CA MET A 58 -3.33 -28.88 -21.50
C MET A 58 -3.25 -27.52 -20.82
N LEU A 59 -3.26 -26.44 -21.60
CA LEU A 59 -3.24 -25.08 -21.03
C LEU A 59 -4.61 -24.68 -20.48
N ILE A 60 -5.69 -25.22 -21.04
CA ILE A 60 -7.05 -25.02 -20.53
C ILE A 60 -7.24 -25.79 -19.21
N ALA A 61 -6.73 -27.01 -19.12
CA ALA A 61 -6.83 -27.84 -17.92
C ALA A 61 -6.16 -27.21 -16.67
N VAL A 62 -5.14 -26.36 -16.84
CA VAL A 62 -4.46 -25.70 -15.71
C VAL A 62 -5.10 -24.37 -15.31
N ILE A 63 -6.17 -23.93 -15.99
CA ILE A 63 -6.87 -22.67 -15.65
C ILE A 63 -7.36 -22.66 -14.20
N PRO A 64 -8.02 -23.71 -13.67
CA PRO A 64 -8.44 -23.72 -12.27
C PRO A 64 -7.26 -23.54 -11.30
N ASP A 65 -6.12 -24.16 -11.55
CA ASP A 65 -4.92 -24.03 -10.73
C ASP A 65 -4.34 -22.61 -10.80
N VAL A 66 -4.38 -22.00 -11.99
CA VAL A 66 -3.95 -20.62 -12.22
C VAL A 66 -4.87 -19.64 -11.51
N GLU A 67 -6.18 -19.82 -11.59
CA GLU A 67 -7.17 -19.01 -10.88
C GLU A 67 -7.01 -19.15 -9.36
N ASP A 68 -6.80 -20.37 -8.88
CA ASP A 68 -6.50 -20.63 -7.48
C ASP A 68 -5.19 -20.00 -7.04
N ALA A 69 -4.14 -20.09 -7.86
CA ALA A 69 -2.86 -19.44 -7.58
C ALA A 69 -2.99 -17.91 -7.59
N MET A 70 -3.78 -17.36 -8.52
CA MET A 70 -4.08 -15.91 -8.56
C MET A 70 -4.92 -15.49 -7.36
N ARG A 71 -5.91 -16.30 -6.95
CA ARG A 71 -6.72 -16.08 -5.76
C ARG A 71 -5.85 -16.13 -4.50
N ARG A 72 -4.98 -17.15 -4.37
CA ARG A 72 -4.02 -17.27 -3.26
C ARG A 72 -2.97 -16.17 -3.27
N ALA A 73 -2.54 -15.68 -4.42
CA ALA A 73 -1.65 -14.51 -4.51
C ALA A 73 -2.35 -13.21 -4.09
N ARG A 74 -3.66 -13.07 -4.37
CA ARG A 74 -4.51 -11.98 -3.86
C ARG A 74 -4.80 -12.10 -2.36
N THR A 75 -4.79 -13.33 -1.82
CA THR A 75 -5.12 -13.67 -0.42
C THR A 75 -3.93 -14.26 0.33
N ARG A 76 -2.68 -14.07 -0.16
CA ARG A 76 -1.49 -14.49 0.59
C ARG A 76 -1.24 -13.59 1.79
N HIS A 77 -2.24 -13.61 2.68
CA HIS A 77 -2.01 -13.17 4.03
C HIS A 77 -1.63 -14.41 4.86
N PRO A 78 -0.63 -14.32 5.71
CA PRO A 78 -0.35 -15.37 6.70
C PRO A 78 -1.61 -15.70 7.50
N GLU A 79 -1.72 -16.90 8.05
CA GLU A 79 -2.91 -17.31 8.85
C GLU A 79 -3.23 -16.36 10.00
N TRP A 80 -2.21 -15.67 10.55
CA TRP A 80 -2.36 -14.66 11.59
C TRP A 80 -2.81 -13.29 11.07
N TYR A 81 -2.80 -13.05 9.74
CA TYR A 81 -3.23 -11.77 9.17
C TYR A 81 -4.74 -11.66 9.08
N ARG A 82 -5.32 -10.80 9.87
CA ARG A 82 -6.76 -10.51 9.89
C ARG A 82 -7.14 -9.17 9.25
N GLY A 83 -6.22 -8.57 8.53
CA GLY A 83 -6.36 -7.25 7.92
C GLY A 83 -5.56 -6.18 8.65
N GLN A 84 -5.31 -5.06 7.95
CA GLN A 84 -4.47 -3.97 8.47
C GLN A 84 -5.00 -3.44 9.83
N ALA A 85 -6.30 -3.27 9.96
CA ALA A 85 -6.92 -2.73 11.16
C ALA A 85 -6.68 -3.60 12.41
N GLU A 86 -6.72 -4.92 12.25
CA GLU A 86 -6.45 -5.86 13.35
C GLU A 86 -4.94 -5.88 13.69
N MET A 87 -4.07 -5.80 12.68
CA MET A 87 -2.64 -5.70 12.92
C MET A 87 -2.25 -4.41 13.64
N GLU A 88 -2.83 -3.27 13.23
CA GLU A 88 -2.61 -1.98 13.92
C GLU A 88 -3.03 -2.06 15.39
N LYS A 89 -4.13 -2.75 15.68
CA LYS A 89 -4.66 -2.88 17.04
C LYS A 89 -3.72 -3.69 17.96
N GLU A 90 -3.03 -4.69 17.42
CA GLU A 90 -2.14 -5.57 18.18
C GLU A 90 -0.65 -5.19 18.02
N ALA A 91 -0.35 -4.15 17.24
CA ALA A 91 1.02 -3.74 16.97
C ALA A 91 1.70 -3.15 18.21
N VAL A 92 3.00 -3.45 18.36
CA VAL A 92 3.89 -2.83 19.34
C VAL A 92 4.66 -1.66 18.75
N GLU A 93 4.81 -1.64 17.41
CA GLU A 93 5.40 -0.54 16.66
C GLU A 93 4.61 -0.29 15.38
N LEU A 94 4.42 0.99 15.06
CA LEU A 94 3.72 1.46 13.86
C LEU A 94 4.51 2.61 13.24
N HIS A 95 4.95 2.45 12.00
CA HIS A 95 5.69 3.47 11.28
C HIS A 95 5.03 3.74 9.94
N PHE A 96 4.74 4.99 9.65
CA PHE A 96 3.99 5.41 8.48
C PHE A 96 4.79 6.40 7.64
N TYR A 97 4.93 6.11 6.36
CA TYR A 97 5.30 7.12 5.38
C TYR A 97 4.10 7.45 4.51
N ALA A 98 3.69 8.70 4.47
CA ALA A 98 2.51 9.15 3.76
C ALA A 98 2.84 10.27 2.76
N THR A 99 2.30 10.15 1.54
CA THR A 99 2.62 11.03 0.41
C THR A 99 1.49 11.95 -0.05
N HIS A 100 0.23 11.51 0.06
CA HIS A 100 -0.90 12.21 -0.58
C HIS A 100 -2.01 12.64 0.38
N ALA A 101 -2.17 11.98 1.49
CA ALA A 101 -3.24 12.25 2.45
C ALA A 101 -2.76 12.04 3.88
N VAL A 102 -3.38 12.72 4.81
CA VAL A 102 -3.16 12.48 6.25
C VAL A 102 -3.50 11.02 6.55
N PRO A 103 -2.62 10.26 7.23
CA PRO A 103 -2.89 8.89 7.64
C PRO A 103 -4.18 8.76 8.44
N GLY A 104 -4.92 7.66 8.23
CA GLY A 104 -6.23 7.45 8.82
C GLY A 104 -6.29 7.60 10.34
N LEU A 105 -5.26 7.13 11.05
CA LEU A 105 -5.16 7.23 12.51
C LEU A 105 -5.02 8.68 13.00
N LEU A 106 -4.55 9.60 12.15
CA LEU A 106 -4.38 11.02 12.49
C LEU A 106 -5.57 11.89 12.08
N GLN A 107 -6.56 11.34 11.34
CA GLN A 107 -7.66 12.14 10.79
C GLN A 107 -8.67 12.54 11.86
N THR A 108 -9.20 13.78 11.73
CA THR A 108 -10.44 14.16 12.40
C THR A 108 -11.65 13.53 11.71
N GLU A 109 -12.77 13.44 12.38
CA GLU A 109 -14.03 12.95 11.81
C GLU A 109 -14.44 13.73 10.54
N ALA A 110 -14.44 15.07 10.63
CA ALA A 110 -14.80 15.92 9.51
C ALA A 110 -13.86 15.76 8.31
N HIS A 111 -12.53 15.60 8.55
CA HIS A 111 -11.56 15.35 7.51
C HIS A 111 -11.77 13.96 6.87
N ALA A 112 -11.99 12.91 7.67
CA ALA A 112 -12.26 11.57 7.19
C ALA A 112 -13.52 11.54 6.31
N ARG A 113 -14.59 12.21 6.75
CA ARG A 113 -15.83 12.35 5.96
C ARG A 113 -15.57 13.07 4.64
N ALA A 114 -14.81 14.17 4.65
CA ALA A 114 -14.42 14.89 3.44
C ALA A 114 -13.61 14.02 2.46
N VAL A 115 -12.71 13.20 2.96
CA VAL A 115 -11.95 12.23 2.14
C VAL A 115 -12.91 11.23 1.47
N PHE A 116 -13.78 10.56 2.25
CA PHE A 116 -14.69 9.54 1.70
C PHE A 116 -15.73 10.12 0.74
N ALA A 117 -16.21 11.34 0.96
CA ALA A 117 -17.14 12.02 0.08
C ALA A 117 -16.54 12.34 -1.31
N LYS A 118 -15.21 12.33 -1.46
CA LYS A 118 -14.51 12.56 -2.73
C LYS A 118 -14.16 11.28 -3.49
N TYR A 119 -14.48 10.11 -2.94
CA TYR A 119 -14.24 8.83 -3.64
C TYR A 119 -14.99 8.75 -4.96
N ARG A 120 -14.39 8.07 -5.93
CA ARG A 120 -14.99 7.74 -7.21
C ARG A 120 -14.79 6.25 -7.48
N PRO A 121 -15.85 5.49 -7.82
CA PRO A 121 -17.26 5.88 -7.86
C PRO A 121 -17.79 6.36 -6.50
N PHE A 122 -18.89 7.14 -6.52
CA PHE A 122 -19.47 7.71 -5.32
C PHE A 122 -19.91 6.65 -4.31
N LEU A 123 -19.65 6.91 -3.04
CA LEU A 123 -20.15 6.10 -1.93
C LEU A 123 -21.52 6.62 -1.48
N SER A 124 -22.40 5.73 -1.01
CA SER A 124 -23.62 6.14 -0.32
C SER A 124 -23.30 6.81 1.02
N GLU A 125 -24.18 7.67 1.51
CA GLU A 125 -24.04 8.34 2.82
C GLU A 125 -23.84 7.32 3.94
N GLU A 126 -24.64 6.27 3.98
CA GLU A 126 -24.52 5.17 4.93
C GLU A 126 -23.13 4.53 4.90
N THR A 127 -22.57 4.31 3.68
CA THR A 127 -21.22 3.76 3.52
C THR A 127 -20.15 4.72 4.03
N ILE A 128 -20.33 6.03 3.78
CA ILE A 128 -19.42 7.07 4.27
C ILE A 128 -19.40 7.06 5.79
N GLU A 129 -20.57 7.13 6.44
CA GLU A 129 -20.68 7.17 7.90
C GLU A 129 -20.09 5.90 8.55
N LYS A 130 -20.37 4.72 7.99
CA LYS A 130 -19.75 3.48 8.44
C LYS A 130 -18.23 3.54 8.36
N ARG A 131 -17.67 3.96 7.22
CA ARG A 131 -16.21 4.05 7.05
C ARG A 131 -15.57 5.10 7.96
N VAL A 132 -16.26 6.19 8.25
CA VAL A 132 -15.83 7.21 9.22
C VAL A 132 -15.77 6.59 10.61
N ALA A 133 -16.84 5.92 11.03
CA ALA A 133 -16.90 5.26 12.34
C ALA A 133 -15.81 4.19 12.49
N ASP A 134 -15.61 3.33 11.48
CA ASP A 134 -14.55 2.32 11.43
C ASP A 134 -13.15 2.96 11.53
N ARG A 135 -12.93 4.12 10.88
CA ARG A 135 -11.67 4.85 10.95
C ARG A 135 -11.40 5.44 12.32
N LEU A 136 -12.40 6.04 12.94
CA LEU A 136 -12.27 6.61 14.27
C LEU A 136 -12.06 5.54 15.34
N SER A 137 -12.71 4.39 15.21
CA SER A 137 -12.53 3.28 16.15
C SER A 137 -11.08 2.76 16.18
N ARG A 138 -10.37 2.80 15.04
CA ARG A 138 -8.96 2.40 14.96
C ARG A 138 -8.05 3.32 15.76
N GLN A 139 -8.43 4.58 16.00
CA GLN A 139 -7.64 5.54 16.77
C GLN A 139 -7.50 5.15 18.26
N GLN A 140 -8.29 4.18 18.73
CA GLN A 140 -8.15 3.61 20.07
C GLN A 140 -6.77 2.99 20.30
N VAL A 141 -5.99 2.68 19.23
CA VAL A 141 -4.62 2.22 19.34
C VAL A 141 -3.72 3.16 20.17
N PHE A 142 -4.01 4.46 20.16
CA PHE A 142 -3.28 5.43 20.96
C PHE A 142 -3.59 5.37 22.47
N GLU A 143 -4.66 4.69 22.87
CA GLU A 143 -5.11 4.55 24.26
C GLU A 143 -4.74 3.17 24.84
N HIS A 144 -4.12 2.28 24.04
CA HIS A 144 -3.74 0.95 24.51
C HIS A 144 -2.60 1.01 25.51
N TRP A 145 -2.55 0.03 26.40
CA TRP A 145 -1.44 -0.18 27.30
C TRP A 145 -1.00 -1.65 27.24
N PRO A 146 0.30 -1.95 27.08
CA PRO A 146 1.39 -0.97 26.81
C PRO A 146 1.19 -0.21 25.49
N ALA A 147 1.53 1.09 25.50
CA ALA A 147 1.34 1.95 24.35
C ALA A 147 2.32 1.55 23.23
N PRO A 148 1.86 1.41 21.97
CA PRO A 148 2.76 1.16 20.84
C PRO A 148 3.65 2.38 20.58
N ILE A 149 4.85 2.14 20.05
CA ILE A 149 5.68 3.20 19.47
C ILE A 149 5.12 3.54 18.09
N VAL A 150 4.79 4.82 17.88
CA VAL A 150 4.20 5.27 16.62
C VAL A 150 5.02 6.39 16.01
N SER A 151 5.39 6.29 14.74
CA SER A 151 6.07 7.37 14.04
C SER A 151 5.50 7.60 12.65
N TYR A 152 5.50 8.86 12.26
CA TYR A 152 5.02 9.32 10.95
C TYR A 152 6.07 10.17 10.27
N VAL A 153 6.32 9.90 9.00
CA VAL A 153 6.97 10.83 8.07
C VAL A 153 5.92 11.23 7.04
N LEU A 154 5.52 12.49 7.05
CA LEU A 154 4.51 13.05 6.17
C LEU A 154 5.17 13.93 5.12
N GLU A 155 4.83 13.77 3.85
CA GLU A 155 5.21 14.73 2.83
C GLU A 155 4.59 16.10 3.13
N GLU A 156 5.37 17.17 3.00
CA GLU A 156 4.90 18.53 3.27
C GLU A 156 3.64 18.89 2.49
N ALA A 157 3.51 18.40 1.26
CA ALA A 157 2.35 18.61 0.39
C ALA A 157 1.01 18.16 1.02
N ILE A 158 1.06 17.24 1.99
CA ILE A 158 -0.14 16.79 2.74
C ILE A 158 -0.71 17.96 3.56
N LEU A 159 0.17 18.81 4.12
CA LEU A 159 -0.22 19.93 4.96
C LEU A 159 -0.84 21.10 4.17
N ASP A 160 -0.67 21.12 2.85
CA ASP A 160 -1.17 22.18 1.98
C ASP A 160 -2.49 21.81 1.29
N ARG A 161 -3.02 20.61 1.53
CA ARG A 161 -4.23 20.12 0.85
C ARG A 161 -5.49 20.32 1.69
N PRO A 162 -6.31 21.37 1.41
CA PRO A 162 -7.45 21.76 2.25
C PRO A 162 -8.69 20.88 2.00
N LEU A 163 -8.58 19.58 2.26
CA LEU A 163 -9.70 18.64 2.14
C LEU A 163 -10.81 19.00 3.13
N GLY A 164 -12.02 19.17 2.64
CA GLY A 164 -13.17 19.60 3.44
C GLY A 164 -13.28 21.12 3.64
N GLY A 165 -12.36 21.89 3.05
CA GLY A 165 -12.31 23.34 3.15
C GLY A 165 -11.43 23.85 4.29
N PRO A 166 -11.20 25.19 4.39
CA PRO A 166 -10.20 25.76 5.30
C PRO A 166 -10.43 25.41 6.76
N ARG A 167 -11.68 25.45 7.24
CA ARG A 167 -12.02 25.15 8.63
C ARG A 167 -11.69 23.70 9.01
N VAL A 168 -12.12 22.74 8.17
CA VAL A 168 -11.85 21.30 8.40
C VAL A 168 -10.35 21.05 8.35
N HIS A 169 -9.65 21.73 7.46
CA HIS A 169 -8.22 21.60 7.32
C HIS A 169 -7.47 22.18 8.53
N ALA A 170 -7.86 23.35 9.02
CA ALA A 170 -7.27 23.93 10.24
C ALA A 170 -7.46 23.01 11.46
N ASP A 171 -8.65 22.40 11.61
CA ASP A 171 -8.91 21.43 12.68
C ASP A 171 -8.07 20.16 12.51
N GLN A 172 -7.83 19.73 11.27
CA GLN A 172 -6.95 18.61 10.96
C GLN A 172 -5.49 18.90 11.33
N LEU A 173 -4.97 20.09 11.00
CA LEU A 173 -3.61 20.49 11.37
C LEU A 173 -3.47 20.59 12.90
N ARG A 174 -4.47 21.12 13.60
CA ARG A 174 -4.51 21.15 15.08
C ARG A 174 -4.49 19.73 15.66
N ARG A 175 -5.19 18.78 15.03
CA ARG A 175 -5.17 17.36 15.43
C ARG A 175 -3.77 16.76 15.34
N LEU A 176 -3.00 17.07 14.27
CA LEU A 176 -1.61 16.63 14.14
C LEU A 176 -0.76 17.09 15.32
N LEU A 177 -0.90 18.37 15.72
CA LEU A 177 -0.18 18.92 16.88
C LEU A 177 -0.56 18.18 18.16
N THR A 178 -1.86 17.99 18.41
CA THR A 178 -2.37 17.32 19.62
C THR A 178 -1.93 15.86 19.71
N VAL A 179 -1.92 15.13 18.59
CA VAL A 179 -1.48 13.73 18.59
C VAL A 179 0.05 13.66 18.76
N GLY A 180 0.78 14.59 18.14
CA GLY A 180 2.24 14.69 18.29
C GLY A 180 2.71 15.12 19.70
N ASP A 181 1.81 15.52 20.61
CA ASP A 181 2.12 15.77 22.03
C ASP A 181 2.19 14.48 22.87
N ARG A 182 1.75 13.35 22.32
CA ARG A 182 1.80 12.05 23.02
C ARG A 182 3.24 11.55 23.08
N GLN A 183 3.65 11.01 24.23
CA GLN A 183 5.03 10.54 24.44
C GLN A 183 5.45 9.38 23.53
N ASN A 184 4.49 8.60 23.06
CA ASN A 184 4.71 7.44 22.21
C ASN A 184 4.49 7.73 20.71
N VAL A 185 4.28 9.00 20.31
CA VAL A 185 4.00 9.40 18.93
C VAL A 185 5.00 10.44 18.45
N GLU A 186 5.66 10.16 17.35
CA GLU A 186 6.53 11.12 16.66
C GLU A 186 5.94 11.47 15.29
N ILE A 187 5.82 12.74 14.98
CA ILE A 187 5.41 13.24 13.67
C ILE A 187 6.52 14.10 13.11
N GLN A 188 7.00 13.74 11.94
CA GLN A 188 8.01 14.46 11.17
C GLN A 188 7.48 14.79 9.78
N VAL A 189 7.92 15.89 9.22
CA VAL A 189 7.57 16.31 7.85
C VAL A 189 8.80 16.24 6.97
N MET A 190 8.63 15.62 5.81
CA MET A 190 9.60 15.62 4.73
C MET A 190 9.38 16.90 3.90
N PRO A 191 10.36 17.81 3.83
CA PRO A 191 10.20 19.05 3.09
C PRO A 191 10.07 18.81 1.58
N SER A 192 9.17 19.54 0.91
CA SER A 192 8.96 19.41 -0.54
C SER A 192 10.16 19.89 -1.39
N ARG A 193 11.04 20.73 -0.82
CA ARG A 193 12.22 21.27 -1.50
C ARG A 193 13.48 20.51 -1.08
N MET A 194 13.57 19.26 -1.50
CA MET A 194 14.77 18.44 -1.30
C MET A 194 15.29 17.99 -2.66
N GLU A 195 16.59 18.13 -2.88
CA GLU A 195 17.26 17.63 -4.10
C GLU A 195 17.39 16.12 -4.08
N GLU A 196 17.61 15.55 -2.89
CA GLU A 196 17.73 14.12 -2.68
C GLU A 196 16.57 13.62 -1.84
N HIS A 197 15.83 12.66 -2.36
CA HIS A 197 14.74 12.01 -1.64
C HIS A 197 14.91 10.49 -1.67
N PRO A 198 15.00 9.81 -0.51
CA PRO A 198 15.36 8.38 -0.46
C PRO A 198 14.24 7.44 -0.90
N ASN A 199 13.00 7.94 -1.08
CA ASN A 199 11.88 7.12 -1.48
C ASN A 199 10.90 7.85 -2.42
N LEU A 200 10.94 7.49 -3.69
CA LEU A 200 10.00 7.97 -4.72
C LEU A 200 8.96 6.91 -5.13
N ASP A 201 9.00 5.71 -4.51
CA ASP A 201 8.16 4.57 -4.88
C ASP A 201 6.75 4.64 -4.27
N GLY A 202 6.49 5.59 -3.38
CA GLY A 202 5.18 5.81 -2.79
C GLY A 202 5.10 5.49 -1.30
N ALA A 203 3.87 5.60 -0.77
CA ALA A 203 3.57 5.43 0.64
C ALA A 203 3.67 3.97 1.09
N PHE A 204 4.07 3.76 2.34
CA PHE A 204 4.08 2.45 2.98
C PHE A 204 3.92 2.57 4.50
N ASN A 205 3.56 1.45 5.13
CA ASN A 205 3.51 1.31 6.57
C ASN A 205 4.39 0.13 6.99
N LEU A 206 5.15 0.29 8.07
CA LEU A 206 5.85 -0.79 8.75
C LEU A 206 5.15 -1.06 10.08
N LEU A 207 4.91 -2.32 10.38
CA LEU A 207 4.22 -2.75 11.59
C LEU A 207 5.01 -3.89 12.25
N VAL A 208 5.11 -3.85 13.57
CA VAL A 208 5.57 -4.98 14.37
C VAL A 208 4.36 -5.50 15.15
N PRO A 209 3.67 -6.54 14.65
CA PRO A 209 2.59 -7.15 15.39
C PRO A 209 3.14 -7.88 16.63
N LYS A 210 2.37 -7.91 17.71
CA LYS A 210 2.79 -8.55 18.96
C LYS A 210 3.17 -10.02 18.73
N GLY A 211 4.41 -10.38 19.08
CA GLY A 211 4.92 -11.75 18.93
C GLY A 211 5.32 -12.16 17.51
N HIS A 212 5.35 -11.23 16.56
CA HIS A 212 5.72 -11.47 15.17
C HIS A 212 6.86 -10.56 14.72
N GLU A 213 7.51 -10.93 13.63
CA GLU A 213 8.51 -10.09 12.97
C GLU A 213 7.83 -8.86 12.29
N GLN A 214 8.64 -7.83 12.04
CA GLN A 214 8.19 -6.65 11.32
C GLN A 214 7.70 -7.01 9.92
N VAL A 215 6.63 -6.36 9.50
CA VAL A 215 6.05 -6.49 8.17
C VAL A 215 5.86 -5.12 7.53
N ALA A 216 5.83 -5.07 6.19
CA ALA A 216 5.47 -3.87 5.46
C ALA A 216 4.10 -4.02 4.80
N TYR A 217 3.34 -2.94 4.78
CA TYR A 217 2.03 -2.88 4.16
C TYR A 217 1.98 -1.71 3.18
N LEU A 218 1.66 -2.02 1.93
CA LEU A 218 1.51 -1.05 0.86
C LEU A 218 0.03 -0.94 0.51
N GLU A 219 -0.51 0.28 0.55
CA GLU A 219 -1.87 0.55 0.10
C GLU A 219 -1.85 0.99 -1.37
N VAL A 220 -1.85 0.02 -2.26
CA VAL A 220 -1.98 0.25 -3.71
C VAL A 220 -3.45 0.08 -4.09
N GLN A 221 -4.02 1.06 -4.78
CA GLN A 221 -5.44 1.13 -5.18
C GLN A 221 -6.09 -0.23 -5.41
N CYS A 222 -7.13 -0.58 -4.66
CA CYS A 222 -7.87 -1.84 -4.74
C CYS A 222 -7.05 -3.14 -4.52
N HIS A 223 -5.73 -3.03 -4.35
CA HIS A 223 -4.81 -4.16 -4.22
C HIS A 223 -3.80 -3.93 -3.10
N PRO A 224 -4.24 -3.93 -1.84
CA PRO A 224 -3.30 -3.82 -0.72
C PRO A 224 -2.32 -5.00 -0.73
N GLN A 225 -1.06 -4.73 -0.41
CA GLN A 225 0.00 -5.74 -0.37
C GLN A 225 0.60 -5.81 1.03
N LEU A 226 0.64 -7.01 1.58
CA LEU A 226 1.40 -7.32 2.78
C LEU A 226 2.73 -7.96 2.36
N ILE A 227 3.85 -7.37 2.77
CA ILE A 227 5.20 -7.86 2.55
C ILE A 227 5.68 -8.47 3.86
N ILE A 228 6.04 -9.75 3.81
CA ILE A 228 6.52 -10.54 4.96
C ILE A 228 7.90 -11.11 4.71
N HIS A 229 8.42 -11.00 3.48
CA HIS A 229 9.75 -11.48 3.16
C HIS A 229 10.78 -10.58 3.86
N ARG A 230 11.61 -11.18 4.69
CA ARG A 230 12.50 -10.47 5.64
C ARG A 230 13.44 -9.47 4.97
N GLU A 231 13.98 -9.84 3.82
CA GLU A 231 14.93 -8.97 3.08
C GLU A 231 14.21 -7.74 2.51
N ASP A 232 13.02 -7.92 1.93
CA ASP A 232 12.21 -6.83 1.37
C ASP A 232 11.74 -5.87 2.48
N VAL A 233 11.29 -6.42 3.62
CA VAL A 233 10.89 -5.64 4.81
C VAL A 233 12.07 -4.84 5.34
N ARG A 234 13.26 -5.45 5.41
CA ARG A 234 14.48 -4.78 5.85
C ARG A 234 14.86 -3.62 4.94
N GLU A 235 14.80 -3.81 3.62
CA GLU A 235 15.09 -2.72 2.67
C GLU A 235 14.15 -1.52 2.89
N ILE A 236 12.86 -1.77 3.09
CA ILE A 236 11.87 -0.71 3.37
C ILE A 236 12.15 -0.05 4.72
N ALA A 237 12.53 -0.82 5.75
CA ALA A 237 12.84 -0.30 7.07
C ALA A 237 14.13 0.56 7.07
N ASP A 238 15.18 0.12 6.37
CA ASP A 238 16.41 0.88 6.20
C ASP A 238 16.13 2.22 5.50
N ARG A 239 15.30 2.20 4.45
CA ARG A 239 14.83 3.40 3.72
C ARG A 239 14.04 4.35 4.64
N TYR A 240 13.14 3.80 5.47
CA TYR A 240 12.40 4.59 6.46
C TYR A 240 13.33 5.27 7.48
N GLY A 241 14.36 4.56 7.94
CA GLY A 241 15.39 5.12 8.82
C GLY A 241 16.10 6.33 8.20
N ILE A 242 16.49 6.24 6.91
CA ILE A 242 17.09 7.34 6.16
C ILE A 242 16.10 8.51 6.04
N MET A 243 14.84 8.25 5.71
CA MET A 243 13.82 9.29 5.60
C MET A 243 13.62 10.04 6.91
N ARG A 244 13.59 9.35 8.05
CA ARG A 244 13.51 9.99 9.38
C ARG A 244 14.71 10.89 9.67
N ALA A 245 15.91 10.50 9.24
CA ALA A 245 17.12 11.31 9.39
C ALA A 245 17.09 12.58 8.52
N MET A 246 16.43 12.54 7.36
CA MET A 246 16.33 13.67 6.42
C MET A 246 15.11 14.57 6.68
N ALA A 247 14.06 14.05 7.30
CA ALA A 247 12.87 14.81 7.65
C ALA A 247 13.16 15.89 8.70
N LEU A 248 12.28 16.88 8.80
CA LEU A 248 12.32 17.87 9.87
C LEU A 248 12.25 17.18 11.24
N THR A 249 12.96 17.74 12.23
CA THR A 249 12.78 17.28 13.61
C THR A 249 11.34 17.47 14.07
N PRO A 250 10.85 16.71 15.07
CA PRO A 250 9.50 16.91 15.60
C PRO A 250 9.21 18.36 16.00
N GLU A 251 10.18 19.07 16.59
CA GLU A 251 10.05 20.48 16.95
C GLU A 251 9.85 21.38 15.72
N LYS A 252 10.71 21.24 14.69
CA LYS A 252 10.58 21.99 13.43
C LYS A 252 9.29 21.64 12.69
N THR A 253 8.87 20.39 12.74
CA THR A 253 7.59 19.95 12.17
C THR A 253 6.42 20.65 12.84
N ARG A 254 6.41 20.74 14.17
CA ARG A 254 5.37 21.47 14.93
C ARG A 254 5.33 22.95 14.53
N ALA A 255 6.49 23.60 14.43
CA ALA A 255 6.59 24.99 14.00
C ALA A 255 6.02 25.20 12.59
N LEU A 256 6.35 24.31 11.64
CA LEU A 256 5.83 24.33 10.27
C LEU A 256 4.29 24.14 10.24
N ILE A 257 3.76 23.17 10.99
CA ILE A 257 2.31 22.95 11.05
C ILE A 257 1.59 24.17 11.63
N ALA A 258 2.13 24.77 12.69
CA ALA A 258 1.58 25.99 13.29
C ALA A 258 1.63 27.18 12.32
N GLU A 259 2.71 27.35 11.58
CA GLU A 259 2.85 28.37 10.54
C GLU A 259 1.78 28.20 9.44
N LYS A 260 1.63 26.98 8.91
CA LYS A 260 0.63 26.70 7.87
C LYS A 260 -0.80 26.90 8.38
N MET A 261 -1.08 26.54 9.63
CA MET A 261 -2.38 26.78 10.27
C MET A 261 -2.68 28.28 10.42
N GLY A 262 -1.67 29.12 10.69
CA GLY A 262 -1.83 30.58 10.79
C GLY A 262 -2.08 31.28 9.45
N LYS A 263 -1.88 30.60 8.31
CA LYS A 263 -2.12 31.10 6.95
C LYS A 263 -3.49 30.74 6.38
N LEU A 264 -4.29 29.95 7.10
CA LEU A 264 -5.63 29.51 6.72
C LEU A 264 -6.69 30.49 7.22
#